data_99a50ae12b857f37653aa5f38191a6ef
#
_entry.id   99a50ae12b857f37653aa5f38191a6ef
#
_cell.length_a   1.000
_cell.length_b   1.000
_cell.length_c   1.000
_cell.angle_alpha   90.00
_cell.angle_beta   90.00
_cell.angle_gamma   90.00
#
_symmetry.space_group_name_H-M   'P 1'
#
loop_
_entity.id
_entity.type
_entity.pdbx_description
1 polymer ?
#
loop_
_entity_poly.entity_id
_entity_poly.type
_entity_poly.pdbx_seq_one_letter_code
_entity_poly.pdbx_strand_id
1 'polypeptide(L)'
;MLMKTKFSLAVLTLAALTTLASSQSEPTLSGDYLEVRSCDVYTGSCFANAEMNLTGKEGILVWSVREGSWKGTSVAGLSVIAVVRTDGTLGNLRYQPRTGKAVLIIDEQADTKQREALTDFAHSMAGKLVEQVVNLRTAPIEARLGTCTKAGCASVKAGNLVEVNTRCLGAHDHLCGNEETYYPPLTSVEHAMPAFTEQASFKGSGLNLTWETTGQRSAFLASFSR
;
A
#
# COMPACT_ATOMS: atom_id res chain seq x y z
N MET A 1 73.46 -25.58 52.75
CA MET A 1 72.10 -26.06 53.03
C MET A 1 71.17 -25.14 52.25
N LEU A 2 70.79 -25.51 51.02
CA LEU A 2 70.04 -24.65 50.08
C LEU A 2 68.58 -25.09 50.11
N MET A 3 67.69 -24.18 50.50
CA MET A 3 66.25 -24.38 50.52
C MET A 3 65.67 -23.87 49.20
N LYS A 4 65.17 -24.80 48.38
CA LYS A 4 64.49 -24.48 47.13
C LYS A 4 63.03 -24.17 47.38
N THR A 5 62.63 -22.93 47.22
CA THR A 5 61.26 -22.48 47.22
C THR A 5 60.64 -22.71 45.82
N LYS A 6 59.59 -23.51 45.76
CA LYS A 6 58.77 -23.72 44.55
C LYS A 6 57.68 -22.67 44.45
N PHE A 7 57.72 -21.79 43.45
CA PHE A 7 56.63 -20.92 43.08
C PHE A 7 55.64 -21.69 42.21
N SER A 8 54.43 -21.87 42.68
CA SER A 8 53.34 -22.39 41.91
C SER A 8 52.61 -21.20 41.23
N LEU A 9 52.66 -21.17 39.92
CA LEU A 9 51.97 -20.19 39.10
C LEU A 9 50.55 -20.73 38.82
N ALA A 10 49.55 -20.16 39.45
CA ALA A 10 48.14 -20.46 39.18
C ALA A 10 47.70 -19.61 37.99
N VAL A 11 47.42 -20.25 36.87
CA VAL A 11 46.85 -19.61 35.69
C VAL A 11 45.35 -19.59 35.85
N LEU A 12 44.78 -18.39 36.06
CA LEU A 12 43.35 -18.13 36.08
C LEU A 12 42.87 -17.91 34.64
N THR A 13 42.21 -18.90 34.08
CA THR A 13 41.56 -18.78 32.76
C THR A 13 40.18 -18.15 32.93
N LEU A 14 40.05 -16.87 32.60
CA LEU A 14 38.79 -16.14 32.55
C LEU A 14 38.06 -16.52 31.25
N ALA A 15 37.04 -17.38 31.36
CA ALA A 15 36.18 -17.73 30.26
C ALA A 15 35.18 -16.57 30.01
N ALA A 16 35.40 -15.76 28.99
CA ALA A 16 34.46 -14.75 28.54
C ALA A 16 33.27 -15.44 27.84
N LEU A 17 32.13 -15.54 28.49
CA LEU A 17 30.85 -15.88 27.82
C LEU A 17 30.43 -14.70 26.99
N THR A 18 30.68 -14.78 25.68
CA THR A 18 30.05 -13.90 24.69
C THR A 18 28.61 -14.36 24.48
N THR A 19 27.65 -13.68 25.08
CA THR A 19 26.23 -13.81 24.76
C THR A 19 26.02 -13.24 23.36
N LEU A 20 25.85 -14.13 22.37
CA LEU A 20 25.33 -13.75 21.06
C LEU A 20 23.89 -13.28 21.27
N ALA A 21 23.70 -11.94 21.34
CA ALA A 21 22.39 -11.34 21.23
C ALA A 21 21.87 -11.66 19.80
N SER A 22 20.97 -12.64 19.69
CA SER A 22 20.20 -12.87 18.47
C SER A 22 19.39 -11.62 18.23
N SER A 23 19.76 -10.82 17.25
CA SER A 23 18.92 -9.77 16.69
C SER A 23 17.73 -10.48 16.04
N GLN A 24 16.64 -10.64 16.79
CA GLN A 24 15.36 -10.97 16.20
C GLN A 24 14.98 -9.74 15.34
N SER A 25 15.07 -9.89 14.03
CA SER A 25 14.45 -8.93 13.13
C SER A 25 12.96 -8.90 13.46
N GLU A 26 12.46 -7.71 13.80
CA GLU A 26 11.02 -7.49 13.94
C GLU A 26 10.31 -8.11 12.75
N PRO A 27 9.20 -8.84 12.95
CA PRO A 27 8.49 -9.45 11.84
C PRO A 27 8.03 -8.34 10.90
N THR A 28 8.65 -8.27 9.74
CA THR A 28 8.31 -7.32 8.70
C THR A 28 6.92 -7.62 8.18
N LEU A 29 6.08 -6.60 8.15
CA LEU A 29 4.80 -6.65 7.46
C LEU A 29 5.04 -6.50 5.96
N SER A 30 4.63 -7.45 5.14
CA SER A 30 4.78 -7.36 3.69
C SER A 30 3.52 -7.76 2.94
N GLY A 31 3.38 -7.25 1.73
CA GLY A 31 2.20 -7.54 0.92
C GLY A 31 2.22 -6.89 -0.45
N ASP A 32 1.07 -6.96 -1.10
CA ASP A 32 0.82 -6.40 -2.41
C ASP A 32 -0.07 -5.16 -2.32
N TYR A 33 0.18 -4.23 -3.21
CA TYR A 33 -0.52 -2.96 -3.28
C TYR A 33 -1.13 -2.75 -4.66
N LEU A 34 -2.37 -2.27 -4.68
CA LEU A 34 -3.04 -1.76 -5.86
C LEU A 34 -3.53 -0.35 -5.57
N GLU A 35 -3.34 0.54 -6.53
CA GLU A 35 -3.89 1.87 -6.53
C GLU A 35 -4.60 2.13 -7.87
N VAL A 36 -5.79 2.73 -7.80
CA VAL A 36 -6.51 3.23 -8.97
C VAL A 36 -6.97 4.65 -8.70
N ARG A 37 -6.84 5.53 -9.69
CA ARG A 37 -7.27 6.94 -9.60
C ARG A 37 -8.33 7.27 -10.64
N SER A 38 -9.02 8.39 -10.45
CA SER A 38 -9.94 8.97 -11.44
C SER A 38 -9.23 9.83 -12.49
N CYS A 39 -7.92 9.63 -12.69
CA CYS A 39 -7.12 10.22 -13.76
C CYS A 39 -6.00 9.29 -14.15
N ASP A 40 -5.45 9.48 -15.35
CA ASP A 40 -4.26 8.75 -15.81
C ASP A 40 -3.05 9.05 -14.92
N VAL A 41 -2.33 8.01 -14.48
CA VAL A 41 -1.05 8.12 -13.76
C VAL A 41 0.14 7.97 -14.71
N TYR A 42 -0.04 7.22 -15.78
CA TYR A 42 0.91 7.06 -16.87
C TYR A 42 0.41 7.87 -18.07
N THR A 43 0.99 9.06 -18.27
CA THR A 43 0.49 10.04 -19.23
C THR A 43 1.57 11.06 -19.62
N GLY A 44 1.35 11.75 -20.70
CA GLY A 44 2.18 12.89 -21.10
C GLY A 44 1.78 14.18 -20.39
N SER A 45 2.74 15.09 -20.20
CA SER A 45 2.54 16.37 -19.52
C SER A 45 1.41 17.23 -20.08
N CYS A 46 1.11 17.12 -21.39
CA CYS A 46 0.01 17.86 -22.03
C CYS A 46 -1.35 17.45 -21.46
N PHE A 47 -1.57 16.14 -21.26
CA PHE A 47 -2.81 15.62 -20.70
C PHE A 47 -2.89 15.86 -19.20
N ALA A 48 -1.80 15.65 -18.47
CA ALA A 48 -1.73 15.92 -17.04
C ALA A 48 -2.01 17.40 -16.71
N ASN A 49 -1.56 18.33 -17.53
CA ASN A 49 -1.83 19.76 -17.36
C ASN A 49 -3.34 20.10 -17.49
N ALA A 50 -4.11 19.33 -18.21
CA ALA A 50 -5.57 19.55 -18.31
C ALA A 50 -6.31 19.20 -17.00
N GLU A 51 -5.69 18.45 -16.12
CA GLU A 51 -6.30 17.99 -14.86
C GLU A 51 -6.13 18.94 -13.68
N MET A 52 -5.25 19.91 -13.73
CA MET A 52 -4.86 20.90 -12.71
C MET A 52 -5.96 21.21 -11.66
N ASN A 53 -6.14 20.34 -10.67
CA ASN A 53 -7.19 20.38 -9.63
C ASN A 53 -8.63 20.31 -10.14
N LEU A 54 -8.87 20.03 -11.41
CA LEU A 54 -10.20 19.90 -11.99
C LEU A 54 -10.74 18.46 -11.85
N THR A 55 -9.91 17.49 -12.11
CA THR A 55 -10.22 16.04 -12.09
C THR A 55 -9.19 15.27 -11.27
N GLY A 56 -9.27 13.93 -11.27
CA GLY A 56 -8.29 13.11 -10.59
C GLY A 56 -8.33 13.16 -9.06
N LYS A 57 -9.51 13.39 -8.49
CA LYS A 57 -9.66 13.65 -7.05
C LYS A 57 -10.02 12.42 -6.23
N GLU A 58 -10.41 11.34 -6.90
CA GLU A 58 -10.80 10.08 -6.30
C GLU A 58 -9.75 9.01 -6.52
N GLY A 59 -9.61 8.13 -5.52
CA GLY A 59 -8.73 6.96 -5.62
C GLY A 59 -9.19 5.80 -4.75
N ILE A 60 -8.82 4.60 -5.16
CA ILE A 60 -8.97 3.36 -4.41
C ILE A 60 -7.55 2.85 -4.15
N LEU A 61 -7.19 2.68 -2.87
CA LEU A 61 -5.93 2.13 -2.42
C LEU A 61 -6.21 0.81 -1.71
N VAL A 62 -5.55 -0.24 -2.14
CA VAL A 62 -5.75 -1.60 -1.61
C VAL A 62 -4.41 -2.12 -1.10
N TRP A 63 -4.36 -2.55 0.15
CA TRP A 63 -3.24 -3.29 0.72
C TRP A 63 -3.70 -4.70 1.06
N SER A 64 -3.09 -5.69 0.43
CA SER A 64 -3.30 -7.11 0.72
C SER A 64 -2.05 -7.63 1.43
N VAL A 65 -2.17 -7.93 2.72
CA VAL A 65 -1.06 -8.37 3.55
C VAL A 65 -0.81 -9.85 3.28
N ARG A 66 0.40 -10.19 2.82
CA ARG A 66 0.82 -11.59 2.66
C ARG A 66 1.26 -12.18 3.99
N GLU A 67 2.07 -11.45 4.73
CA GLU A 67 2.66 -11.93 5.98
C GLU A 67 3.00 -10.78 6.92
N GLY A 68 3.13 -11.11 8.20
CA GLY A 68 3.62 -10.20 9.21
C GLY A 68 2.57 -9.71 10.18
N SER A 69 2.99 -8.75 10.98
CA SER A 69 2.20 -8.18 12.07
C SER A 69 2.32 -6.66 12.08
N TRP A 70 1.26 -5.98 12.47
CA TRP A 70 1.25 -4.55 12.69
C TRP A 70 1.15 -4.27 14.19
N LYS A 71 2.17 -3.62 14.77
CA LYS A 71 2.25 -3.31 16.22
C LYS A 71 1.94 -4.54 17.10
N GLY A 72 2.47 -5.71 16.71
CA GLY A 72 2.31 -6.95 17.46
C GLY A 72 1.02 -7.73 17.20
N THR A 73 0.12 -7.23 16.35
CA THR A 73 -1.09 -7.95 15.92
C THR A 73 -0.88 -8.56 14.54
N SER A 74 -0.98 -9.89 14.41
CA SER A 74 -0.88 -10.56 13.12
C SER A 74 -2.06 -10.18 12.24
N VAL A 75 -1.74 -9.70 11.04
CA VAL A 75 -2.70 -9.31 9.99
C VAL A 75 -2.45 -10.03 8.68
N ALA A 76 -1.65 -11.11 8.73
CA ALA A 76 -1.34 -11.93 7.57
C ALA A 76 -2.62 -12.50 6.93
N GLY A 77 -2.70 -12.45 5.61
CA GLY A 77 -3.84 -12.92 4.83
C GLY A 77 -5.04 -11.97 4.80
N LEU A 78 -4.98 -10.83 5.50
CA LEU A 78 -6.05 -9.84 5.54
C LEU A 78 -5.78 -8.68 4.60
N SER A 79 -6.85 -7.98 4.23
CA SER A 79 -6.77 -6.81 3.35
C SER A 79 -7.48 -5.60 3.94
N VAL A 80 -7.03 -4.41 3.54
CA VAL A 80 -7.70 -3.14 3.83
C VAL A 80 -7.75 -2.29 2.56
N ILE A 81 -8.86 -1.61 2.36
CA ILE A 81 -9.08 -0.70 1.23
C ILE A 81 -9.38 0.69 1.77
N ALA A 82 -8.73 1.70 1.21
CA ALA A 82 -9.08 3.10 1.41
C ALA A 82 -9.64 3.66 0.10
N VAL A 83 -10.90 4.09 0.12
CA VAL A 83 -11.46 4.91 -0.95
C VAL A 83 -11.34 6.36 -0.52
N VAL A 84 -10.58 7.14 -1.26
CA VAL A 84 -10.22 8.50 -0.89
C VAL A 84 -10.80 9.52 -1.87
N ARG A 85 -11.10 10.70 -1.35
CA ARG A 85 -11.46 11.88 -2.13
C ARG A 85 -10.75 13.11 -1.56
N THR A 86 -10.18 13.91 -2.45
CA THR A 86 -9.44 15.14 -2.11
C THR A 86 -10.05 16.36 -2.83
N ASP A 87 -9.60 17.54 -2.48
CA ASP A 87 -10.00 18.80 -3.11
C ASP A 87 -9.22 19.12 -4.39
N GLY A 88 -8.12 18.40 -4.66
CA GLY A 88 -7.30 18.57 -5.84
C GLY A 88 -6.87 17.23 -6.45
N THR A 89 -6.23 17.29 -7.61
CA THR A 89 -5.71 16.12 -8.33
C THR A 89 -4.72 15.33 -7.48
N LEU A 90 -4.99 14.05 -7.27
CA LEU A 90 -4.16 13.14 -6.49
C LEU A 90 -2.76 12.98 -7.10
N GLY A 91 -1.73 13.08 -6.25
CA GLY A 91 -0.33 12.91 -6.68
C GLY A 91 0.24 14.08 -7.48
N ASN A 92 -0.51 15.17 -7.66
CA ASN A 92 0.03 16.36 -8.28
C ASN A 92 1.02 17.06 -7.32
N LEU A 93 2.31 17.02 -7.66
CA LEU A 93 3.37 17.57 -6.82
C LEU A 93 3.30 19.09 -6.65
N ARG A 94 2.65 19.80 -7.57
CA ARG A 94 2.50 21.27 -7.51
C ARG A 94 1.34 21.70 -6.60
N TYR A 95 0.30 20.88 -6.53
CA TYR A 95 -0.94 21.19 -5.83
C TYR A 95 -1.27 20.04 -4.88
N GLN A 96 -0.47 19.87 -3.85
CA GLN A 96 -0.68 18.81 -2.86
C GLN A 96 -2.07 18.95 -2.22
N PRO A 97 -2.91 17.91 -2.27
CA PRO A 97 -4.18 17.91 -1.54
C PRO A 97 -3.92 18.16 -0.05
N ARG A 98 -4.71 19.02 0.56
CA ARG A 98 -4.54 19.35 1.98
C ARG A 98 -4.97 18.20 2.87
N THR A 99 -6.17 17.70 2.63
CA THR A 99 -6.78 16.66 3.46
C THR A 99 -7.70 15.80 2.61
N GLY A 100 -7.56 14.47 2.76
CA GLY A 100 -8.47 13.51 2.14
C GLY A 100 -9.62 13.16 3.07
N LYS A 101 -10.82 12.99 2.49
CA LYS A 101 -11.91 12.22 3.10
C LYS A 101 -11.79 10.79 2.63
N ALA A 102 -11.97 9.84 3.54
CA ALA A 102 -11.83 8.43 3.21
C ALA A 102 -12.97 7.57 3.76
N VAL A 103 -13.30 6.54 3.01
CA VAL A 103 -14.02 5.36 3.51
C VAL A 103 -13.01 4.25 3.62
N LEU A 104 -12.85 3.66 4.81
CA LEU A 104 -12.05 2.46 5.01
C LEU A 104 -12.96 1.23 4.94
N ILE A 105 -12.51 0.21 4.23
CA ILE A 105 -13.17 -1.09 4.14
C ILE A 105 -12.16 -2.13 4.63
N ILE A 106 -12.49 -2.78 5.74
CA ILE A 106 -11.66 -3.78 6.38
C ILE A 106 -12.20 -5.16 6.04
N ASP A 107 -11.32 -6.12 5.84
CA ASP A 107 -11.69 -7.52 5.64
C ASP A 107 -12.61 -8.00 6.76
N GLU A 108 -13.74 -8.60 6.40
CA GLU A 108 -14.72 -9.09 7.39
C GLU A 108 -14.18 -10.24 8.24
N GLN A 109 -13.17 -10.96 7.75
CA GLN A 109 -12.51 -12.05 8.49
C GLN A 109 -11.65 -11.51 9.65
N ALA A 110 -11.32 -10.23 9.66
CA ALA A 110 -10.54 -9.61 10.73
C ALA A 110 -11.33 -9.58 12.05
N ASP A 111 -10.71 -10.01 13.14
CA ASP A 111 -11.23 -9.81 14.48
C ASP A 111 -11.12 -8.32 14.91
N THR A 112 -11.60 -7.99 16.10
CA THR A 112 -11.61 -6.61 16.59
C THR A 112 -10.20 -6.00 16.66
N LYS A 113 -9.20 -6.74 17.18
CA LYS A 113 -7.82 -6.26 17.28
C LYS A 113 -7.18 -6.10 15.90
N GLN A 114 -7.46 -7.03 14.99
CA GLN A 114 -6.98 -6.97 13.63
C GLN A 114 -7.60 -5.80 12.86
N ARG A 115 -8.87 -5.48 13.08
CA ARG A 115 -9.53 -4.30 12.48
C ARG A 115 -8.89 -2.99 12.95
N GLU A 116 -8.58 -2.88 14.24
CA GLU A 116 -7.86 -1.73 14.79
C GLU A 116 -6.46 -1.63 14.18
N ALA A 117 -5.73 -2.74 14.10
CA ALA A 117 -4.40 -2.80 13.50
C ALA A 117 -4.41 -2.42 12.02
N LEU A 118 -5.34 -2.94 11.22
CA LEU A 118 -5.48 -2.61 9.79
C LEU A 118 -5.90 -1.15 9.58
N THR A 119 -6.74 -0.60 10.46
CA THR A 119 -7.12 0.81 10.42
C THR A 119 -5.90 1.71 10.68
N ASP A 120 -5.13 1.43 11.73
CA ASP A 120 -3.91 2.17 12.06
C ASP A 120 -2.82 2.00 10.97
N PHE A 121 -2.70 0.81 10.39
CA PHE A 121 -1.84 0.55 9.25
C PHE A 121 -2.22 1.43 8.05
N ALA A 122 -3.50 1.48 7.68
CA ALA A 122 -3.98 2.32 6.58
C ALA A 122 -3.68 3.81 6.83
N HIS A 123 -3.85 4.30 8.06
CA HIS A 123 -3.45 5.66 8.44
C HIS A 123 -1.94 5.88 8.29
N SER A 124 -1.12 4.92 8.70
CA SER A 124 0.34 5.01 8.55
C SER A 124 0.77 5.04 7.07
N MET A 125 0.11 4.26 6.23
CA MET A 125 0.45 4.15 4.81
C MET A 125 -0.03 5.35 3.98
N ALA A 126 -1.26 5.81 4.19
CA ALA A 126 -1.90 6.81 3.35
C ALA A 126 -1.85 8.24 3.95
N GLY A 127 -1.47 8.38 5.21
CA GLY A 127 -1.26 9.68 5.86
C GLY A 127 -2.45 10.63 5.70
N LYS A 128 -2.20 11.82 5.15
CA LYS A 128 -3.23 12.87 4.97
C LYS A 128 -4.40 12.46 4.08
N LEU A 129 -4.24 11.47 3.23
CA LEU A 129 -5.33 11.00 2.36
C LEU A 129 -6.47 10.34 3.16
N VAL A 130 -6.16 9.79 4.32
CA VAL A 130 -7.12 9.15 5.23
C VAL A 130 -7.27 9.91 6.57
N GLU A 131 -6.90 11.19 6.59
CA GLU A 131 -6.98 12.02 7.80
C GLU A 131 -8.41 12.13 8.32
N GLN A 132 -9.40 12.21 7.41
CA GLN A 132 -10.82 12.23 7.74
C GLN A 132 -11.48 10.92 7.29
N VAL A 133 -11.46 9.90 8.12
CA VAL A 133 -12.25 8.68 7.89
C VAL A 133 -13.71 8.98 8.18
N VAL A 134 -14.50 9.15 7.13
CA VAL A 134 -15.94 9.49 7.22
C VAL A 134 -16.83 8.27 7.36
N ASN A 135 -16.32 7.09 7.03
CA ASN A 135 -17.01 5.82 7.23
C ASN A 135 -16.00 4.67 7.35
N LEU A 136 -16.29 3.73 8.25
CA LEU A 136 -15.57 2.46 8.42
C LEU A 136 -16.53 1.32 8.17
N ARG A 137 -16.21 0.45 7.23
CA ARG A 137 -17.03 -0.68 6.82
C ARG A 137 -16.25 -1.98 6.93
N THR A 138 -16.95 -3.07 7.05
CA THR A 138 -16.42 -4.42 6.85
C THR A 138 -17.12 -5.07 5.66
N ALA A 139 -16.37 -5.81 4.87
CA ALA A 139 -16.88 -6.58 3.74
C ALA A 139 -15.98 -7.79 3.47
N PRO A 140 -16.48 -8.84 2.80
CA PRO A 140 -15.59 -9.84 2.23
C PRO A 140 -14.71 -9.19 1.17
N ILE A 141 -13.38 -9.31 1.32
CA ILE A 141 -12.42 -8.76 0.35
C ILE A 141 -11.76 -9.90 -0.39
N GLU A 142 -12.03 -10.00 -1.68
CA GLU A 142 -11.33 -10.87 -2.62
C GLU A 142 -10.32 -10.04 -3.39
N ALA A 143 -9.03 -10.15 -3.03
CA ALA A 143 -7.94 -9.42 -3.68
C ALA A 143 -6.98 -10.42 -4.34
N ARG A 144 -6.88 -10.35 -5.67
CA ARG A 144 -5.88 -11.06 -6.46
C ARG A 144 -5.00 -10.00 -7.09
N LEU A 145 -3.83 -9.78 -6.48
CA LEU A 145 -2.88 -8.77 -6.91
C LEU A 145 -1.69 -9.47 -7.54
N GLY A 146 -1.62 -9.44 -8.88
CA GLY A 146 -0.49 -9.93 -9.64
C GLY A 146 0.48 -8.80 -9.96
N THR A 147 1.61 -9.18 -10.57
CA THR A 147 2.50 -8.23 -11.22
C THR A 147 2.35 -8.39 -12.73
N CYS A 148 2.44 -7.32 -13.49
CA CYS A 148 2.33 -7.38 -14.95
C CYS A 148 3.39 -8.29 -15.62
N THR A 149 4.39 -8.72 -14.87
CA THR A 149 5.48 -9.58 -15.38
C THR A 149 5.22 -11.08 -15.23
N LYS A 150 4.40 -11.51 -14.26
CA LYS A 150 4.29 -12.95 -13.94
C LYS A 150 2.87 -13.51 -13.82
N ALA A 151 1.93 -12.75 -13.31
CA ALA A 151 0.62 -13.26 -12.90
C ALA A 151 -0.56 -12.48 -13.51
N GLY A 152 -0.31 -11.69 -14.57
CA GLY A 152 -1.33 -10.81 -15.11
C GLY A 152 -1.58 -9.63 -14.19
N CYS A 153 -2.82 -9.21 -14.12
CA CYS A 153 -3.19 -7.95 -13.49
C CYS A 153 -3.94 -8.16 -12.19
N ALA A 154 -4.49 -7.10 -11.64
CA ALA A 154 -5.23 -7.17 -10.40
C ALA A 154 -6.73 -7.29 -10.65
N SER A 155 -7.38 -8.07 -9.79
CA SER A 155 -8.83 -8.10 -9.62
C SER A 155 -9.13 -8.00 -8.13
N VAL A 156 -9.94 -7.01 -7.75
CA VAL A 156 -10.35 -6.77 -6.36
C VAL A 156 -11.85 -6.60 -6.30
N LYS A 157 -12.47 -7.28 -5.34
CA LYS A 157 -13.88 -7.13 -5.02
C LYS A 157 -14.06 -7.03 -3.51
N ALA A 158 -14.75 -6.01 -3.04
CA ALA A 158 -15.12 -5.84 -1.63
C ALA A 158 -16.64 -5.79 -1.50
N GLY A 159 -17.25 -6.96 -1.37
CA GLY A 159 -18.71 -7.11 -1.37
C GLY A 159 -19.36 -6.45 -2.59
N ASN A 160 -20.28 -5.51 -2.33
CA ASN A 160 -20.91 -4.66 -3.35
C ASN A 160 -20.38 -3.21 -3.32
N LEU A 161 -19.32 -2.94 -2.54
CA LEU A 161 -18.81 -1.59 -2.30
C LEU A 161 -17.74 -1.18 -3.30
N VAL A 162 -16.80 -2.09 -3.61
CA VAL A 162 -15.66 -1.84 -4.51
C VAL A 162 -15.51 -2.98 -5.49
N GLU A 163 -15.25 -2.64 -6.73
CA GLU A 163 -14.81 -3.55 -7.77
C GLU A 163 -13.71 -2.89 -8.58
N VAL A 164 -12.59 -3.62 -8.80
CA VAL A 164 -11.46 -3.16 -9.62
C VAL A 164 -10.96 -4.31 -10.47
N ASN A 165 -10.80 -4.07 -11.75
CA ASN A 165 -10.15 -4.96 -12.69
C ASN A 165 -9.11 -4.17 -13.51
N THR A 166 -7.91 -4.71 -13.61
CA THR A 166 -6.81 -4.08 -14.33
C THR A 166 -6.19 -5.04 -15.33
N ARG A 167 -5.49 -4.52 -16.31
CA ARG A 167 -4.57 -5.25 -17.16
C ARG A 167 -3.23 -4.52 -17.29
N CYS A 168 -2.23 -5.20 -17.79
CA CYS A 168 -0.95 -4.57 -18.06
C CYS A 168 -1.07 -3.55 -19.19
N LEU A 169 -0.23 -2.52 -19.17
CA LEU A 169 -0.08 -1.61 -20.31
C LEU A 169 0.47 -2.38 -21.51
N GLY A 170 -0.12 -2.14 -22.64
CA GLY A 170 0.29 -2.69 -23.95
C GLY A 170 0.73 -1.60 -24.91
N ALA A 171 1.25 -2.01 -26.06
CA ALA A 171 1.74 -1.08 -27.09
C ALA A 171 0.69 -0.10 -27.61
N HIS A 172 -0.60 -0.44 -27.49
CA HIS A 172 -1.71 0.40 -27.96
C HIS A 172 -2.23 1.39 -26.91
N ASP A 173 -1.67 1.38 -25.72
CA ASP A 173 -2.09 2.26 -24.63
C ASP A 173 -1.36 3.62 -24.64
N HIS A 174 -0.49 3.84 -25.61
CA HIS A 174 0.18 5.12 -25.85
C HIS A 174 -0.72 6.07 -26.64
N LEU A 175 -0.80 7.32 -26.23
CA LEU A 175 -1.58 8.37 -26.90
C LEU A 175 -0.70 9.37 -27.67
N CYS A 176 0.49 9.67 -27.18
CA CYS A 176 1.36 10.69 -27.77
C CYS A 176 2.84 10.29 -27.85
N GLY A 177 3.24 9.14 -27.31
CA GLY A 177 4.60 8.62 -27.37
C GLY A 177 5.61 9.30 -26.42
N ASN A 178 5.17 10.19 -25.54
CA ASN A 178 5.97 10.80 -24.48
C ASN A 178 5.33 10.57 -23.09
N GLU A 179 4.58 9.51 -22.96
CA GLU A 179 4.02 9.11 -21.67
C GLU A 179 5.11 8.62 -20.72
N GLU A 180 4.92 8.97 -19.47
CA GLU A 180 5.73 8.53 -18.34
C GLU A 180 4.87 8.32 -17.10
N THR A 181 5.45 7.82 -16.04
CA THR A 181 4.81 7.85 -14.72
C THR A 181 4.78 9.31 -14.23
N TYR A 182 3.78 10.06 -14.67
CA TYR A 182 3.66 11.48 -14.40
C TYR A 182 3.22 11.77 -12.96
N TYR A 183 2.26 11.01 -12.46
CA TYR A 183 1.83 11.08 -11.08
C TYR A 183 2.36 9.86 -10.33
N PRO A 184 3.28 10.03 -9.37
CA PRO A 184 3.84 8.90 -8.61
C PRO A 184 2.79 8.23 -7.72
N PRO A 185 3.05 7.01 -7.22
CA PRO A 185 2.19 6.35 -6.23
C PRO A 185 1.89 7.25 -5.02
N LEU A 186 0.69 7.12 -4.46
CA LEU A 186 0.20 7.95 -3.36
C LEU A 186 0.78 7.58 -2.00
N THR A 187 1.43 6.42 -1.92
CA THR A 187 2.04 5.90 -0.71
C THR A 187 3.42 5.32 -1.01
N SER A 188 4.23 5.14 0.02
CA SER A 188 5.54 4.49 -0.13
C SER A 188 5.36 3.02 -0.45
N VAL A 189 5.76 2.62 -1.65
CA VAL A 189 5.70 1.26 -2.16
C VAL A 189 6.98 0.90 -2.91
N GLU A 190 7.17 -0.38 -3.16
CA GLU A 190 8.31 -0.95 -3.87
C GLU A 190 7.85 -1.52 -5.21
N HIS A 191 8.70 -1.46 -6.23
CA HIS A 191 8.44 -2.06 -7.54
C HIS A 191 7.12 -1.60 -8.18
N ALA A 192 6.77 -0.33 -8.02
CA ALA A 192 5.55 0.22 -8.58
C ALA A 192 5.58 0.18 -10.12
N MET A 193 4.56 -0.44 -10.70
CA MET A 193 4.36 -0.55 -12.14
C MET A 193 3.02 0.07 -12.53
N PRO A 194 2.97 1.00 -13.48
CA PRO A 194 1.71 1.51 -13.98
C PRO A 194 0.95 0.40 -14.74
N ALA A 195 -0.37 0.45 -14.62
CA ALA A 195 -1.27 -0.52 -15.25
C ALA A 195 -2.51 0.17 -15.80
N PHE A 196 -3.21 -0.55 -16.68
CA PHE A 196 -4.44 -0.09 -17.29
C PHE A 196 -5.64 -0.54 -16.46
N THR A 197 -6.47 0.39 -16.08
CA THR A 197 -7.74 0.14 -15.40
C THR A 197 -8.80 -0.20 -16.43
N GLU A 198 -9.23 -1.45 -16.47
CA GLU A 198 -10.36 -1.87 -17.32
C GLU A 198 -11.68 -1.38 -16.71
N GLN A 199 -11.80 -1.52 -15.40
CA GLN A 199 -12.93 -1.03 -14.60
C GLN A 199 -12.50 -0.79 -13.17
N ALA A 200 -12.99 0.29 -12.58
CA ALA A 200 -12.95 0.52 -11.14
C ALA A 200 -14.22 1.22 -10.70
N SER A 201 -14.81 0.79 -9.59
CA SER A 201 -16.02 1.42 -9.06
C SER A 201 -16.04 1.42 -7.54
N PHE A 202 -16.69 2.47 -6.98
CA PHE A 202 -17.06 2.58 -5.58
C PHE A 202 -18.54 2.95 -5.47
N LYS A 203 -19.29 2.13 -4.73
CA LYS A 203 -20.75 2.30 -4.50
C LYS A 203 -21.10 2.45 -3.03
N GLY A 204 -20.13 2.74 -2.16
CA GLY A 204 -20.35 2.94 -0.73
C GLY A 204 -20.86 4.33 -0.38
N SER A 205 -21.32 4.49 0.87
CA SER A 205 -21.73 5.77 1.43
C SER A 205 -20.60 6.46 2.18
N GLY A 206 -20.68 7.78 2.35
CA GLY A 206 -19.76 8.60 3.17
C GLY A 206 -19.03 9.67 2.37
N LEU A 207 -18.71 9.43 1.10
CA LEU A 207 -18.06 10.44 0.26
C LEU A 207 -19.02 11.31 -0.55
N ASN A 208 -20.34 11.10 -0.41
CA ASN A 208 -21.39 11.77 -1.17
C ASN A 208 -21.21 11.64 -2.69
N LEU A 209 -20.65 10.51 -3.12
CA LEU A 209 -20.51 10.16 -4.52
C LEU A 209 -20.49 8.63 -4.68
N THR A 210 -20.93 8.20 -5.85
CA THR A 210 -20.54 6.94 -6.45
C THR A 210 -19.50 7.25 -7.53
N TRP A 211 -18.50 6.40 -7.68
CA TRP A 211 -17.46 6.61 -8.65
C TRP A 211 -17.30 5.36 -9.51
N GLU A 212 -17.19 5.58 -10.79
CA GLU A 212 -16.86 4.55 -11.76
C GLU A 212 -15.92 5.12 -12.81
N THR A 213 -14.90 4.34 -13.16
CA THR A 213 -13.96 4.66 -14.23
C THR A 213 -13.66 3.41 -15.05
N THR A 214 -13.44 3.60 -16.33
CA THR A 214 -13.12 2.53 -17.28
C THR A 214 -12.12 3.03 -18.31
N GLY A 215 -11.25 2.13 -18.79
CA GLY A 215 -10.42 2.43 -19.94
C GLY A 215 -9.34 3.50 -19.72
N GLN A 216 -8.67 3.51 -18.56
CA GLN A 216 -7.67 4.52 -18.21
C GLN A 216 -6.33 3.89 -17.78
N ARG A 217 -5.23 4.61 -17.98
CA ARG A 217 -3.88 4.25 -17.51
C ARG A 217 -3.67 4.76 -16.09
N SER A 218 -4.57 4.40 -15.20
CA SER A 218 -4.80 5.06 -13.91
C SER A 218 -4.44 4.22 -12.70
N ALA A 219 -3.84 3.03 -12.91
CA ALA A 219 -3.51 2.11 -11.83
C ALA A 219 -2.01 1.98 -11.60
N PHE A 220 -1.65 1.58 -10.36
CA PHE A 220 -0.35 1.01 -10.01
C PHE A 220 -0.52 -0.35 -9.36
N LEU A 221 0.34 -1.28 -9.74
CA LEU A 221 0.61 -2.52 -9.04
C LEU A 221 1.97 -2.38 -8.37
N ALA A 222 2.08 -2.76 -7.10
CA ALA A 222 3.30 -2.62 -6.34
C ALA A 222 3.38 -3.66 -5.20
N SER A 223 4.50 -3.71 -4.51
CA SER A 223 4.64 -4.37 -3.22
C SER A 223 4.93 -3.35 -2.12
N PHE A 224 4.75 -3.76 -0.88
CA PHE A 224 5.17 -2.99 0.28
C PHE A 224 5.83 -3.88 1.33
N SER A 225 6.73 -3.29 2.10
CA SER A 225 7.38 -3.85 3.29
C SER A 225 7.46 -2.79 4.38
N ARG A 226 7.21 -3.19 5.65
CA ARG A 226 7.25 -2.32 6.84
C ARG A 226 7.78 -3.08 8.05
#